data_6d521c272bac6d308909f5f5e7389878
#
_entry.id   6d521c272bac6d308909f5f5e7389878
#
_cell.length_a   1.000
_cell.length_b   1.000
_cell.length_c   1.000
_cell.angle_alpha   90.00
_cell.angle_beta   90.00
_cell.angle_gamma   90.00
#
_symmetry.space_group_name_H-M   'P 1'
#
loop_
_entity.id
_entity.type
_entity.pdbx_description
1 polymer ?
#
loop_
_entity_poly.entity_id
_entity_poly.type
_entity_poly.pdbx_seq_one_letter_code
_entity_poly.pdbx_strand_id
1 'polypeptide(L)'
;MEKNNDEFIKRAYGSLFQKIGSEEWYLALICSKVLFCDAKNKRIMIDNERLFDELVYMRYYSSQKNDYLLDFFIPLVLVSKSFDAYFEVLEDLSDKITKFYKCNEKKYGYMMDVFIYDFMFREALKRKTINVNSIEDVIELLDRLKDGLLELNPINLNKKEFISFQREKIKYINNFYRIANILNEKIGSVEVDKESIFIEIQDILGVEQIGKNIFSRLISELFNSDNTDMRKIFLKHSEGVSENSFIEKMAEYILRIRDFAIQSKQYSVRSNPKYLLEKNVGDVVNDPVLNSIRVISKKIEGNVCSIIVDSKSGEYTFSFEVR
;
A
#
# COMPACT_ATOMS: atom_id res chain seq x y z
N MET A 1 -15.44 12.70 18.47
CA MET A 1 -15.54 12.11 17.11
C MET A 1 -14.18 11.95 16.45
N GLU A 2 -13.32 12.96 16.46
CA GLU A 2 -11.95 12.86 15.90
C GLU A 2 -11.06 11.81 16.58
N LYS A 3 -11.01 11.73 17.89
CA LYS A 3 -10.17 10.74 18.63
C LYS A 3 -10.40 9.28 18.22
N ASN A 4 -11.64 8.91 17.87
CA ASN A 4 -11.93 7.53 17.43
C ASN A 4 -11.49 7.25 15.98
N ASN A 5 -11.36 8.31 15.15
CA ASN A 5 -10.83 8.16 13.80
C ASN A 5 -9.31 8.02 13.84
N ASP A 6 -8.64 8.76 14.73
CA ASP A 6 -7.18 8.67 14.89
C ASP A 6 -6.77 7.29 15.35
N GLU A 7 -7.48 6.71 16.32
CA GLU A 7 -7.23 5.35 16.77
C GLU A 7 -7.46 4.32 15.66
N PHE A 8 -8.52 4.50 14.85
CA PHE A 8 -8.77 3.64 13.70
C PHE A 8 -7.65 3.74 12.66
N ILE A 9 -7.17 4.96 12.35
CA ILE A 9 -6.05 5.18 11.42
C ILE A 9 -4.77 4.54 11.95
N LYS A 10 -4.46 4.69 13.25
CA LYS A 10 -3.29 4.03 13.87
C LYS A 10 -3.35 2.51 13.75
N ARG A 11 -4.50 1.91 14.01
CA ARG A 11 -4.69 0.46 13.86
C ARG A 11 -4.60 0.02 12.41
N ALA A 12 -5.23 0.75 11.48
CA ALA A 12 -5.12 0.47 10.06
C ALA A 12 -3.67 0.56 9.58
N TYR A 13 -2.89 1.54 10.08
CA TYR A 13 -1.47 1.62 9.82
C TYR A 13 -0.71 0.43 10.42
N GLY A 14 -0.94 0.11 11.70
CA GLY A 14 -0.31 -1.01 12.39
C GLY A 14 -0.55 -2.36 11.69
N SER A 15 -1.72 -2.53 11.07
CA SER A 15 -2.06 -3.78 10.35
C SER A 15 -1.15 -4.08 9.15
N LEU A 16 -0.44 -3.09 8.62
CA LEU A 16 0.56 -3.28 7.56
C LEU A 16 1.83 -4.00 8.05
N PHE A 17 2.05 -4.04 9.36
CA PHE A 17 3.32 -4.45 9.96
C PHE A 17 3.25 -5.78 10.73
N GLN A 18 2.37 -6.68 10.33
CA GLN A 18 2.20 -7.97 10.98
C GLN A 18 3.38 -8.92 10.81
N LYS A 19 3.98 -8.91 9.64
CA LYS A 19 5.08 -9.81 9.31
C LYS A 19 6.38 -9.02 9.17
N ILE A 20 7.13 -8.95 10.27
CA ILE A 20 8.42 -8.25 10.33
C ILE A 20 9.36 -8.78 9.24
N GLY A 21 9.97 -7.86 8.49
CA GLY A 21 10.96 -8.19 7.46
C GLY A 21 10.36 -8.76 6.17
N SER A 22 9.03 -8.75 6.00
CA SER A 22 8.43 -9.07 4.71
C SER A 22 8.57 -7.90 3.72
N GLU A 23 8.37 -8.16 2.45
CA GLU A 23 8.45 -7.13 1.41
C GLU A 23 7.38 -6.05 1.61
N GLU A 24 6.18 -6.46 1.99
CA GLU A 24 5.05 -5.57 2.33
C GLU A 24 5.43 -4.63 3.49
N TRP A 25 6.09 -5.16 4.52
CA TRP A 25 6.63 -4.38 5.63
C TRP A 25 7.57 -3.27 5.13
N TYR A 26 8.56 -3.63 4.31
CA TYR A 26 9.52 -2.65 3.81
C TYR A 26 8.86 -1.61 2.91
N LEU A 27 7.95 -2.04 2.04
CA LEU A 27 7.23 -1.14 1.13
C LEU A 27 6.40 -0.11 1.88
N ALA A 28 5.59 -0.53 2.86
CA ALA A 28 4.81 0.38 3.69
C ALA A 28 5.70 1.35 4.49
N LEU A 29 6.83 0.85 4.98
CA LEU A 29 7.79 1.68 5.73
C LEU A 29 8.48 2.72 4.84
N ILE A 30 8.91 2.33 3.64
CA ILE A 30 9.53 3.24 2.67
C ILE A 30 8.55 4.36 2.31
N CYS A 31 7.31 4.02 1.92
CA CYS A 31 6.30 5.03 1.64
C CYS A 31 6.12 5.98 2.82
N SER A 32 5.95 5.44 4.03
CA SER A 32 5.76 6.26 5.23
C SER A 32 6.89 7.25 5.48
N LYS A 33 8.14 6.84 5.24
CA LYS A 33 9.33 7.66 5.48
C LYS A 33 9.51 8.80 4.45
N VAL A 34 8.99 8.61 3.24
CA VAL A 34 9.14 9.60 2.16
C VAL A 34 8.00 10.61 2.13
N LEU A 35 6.90 10.34 2.82
CA LEU A 35 5.77 11.25 2.90
C LEU A 35 6.03 12.41 3.85
N PHE A 36 5.64 13.60 3.43
CA PHE A 36 5.57 14.79 4.26
C PHE A 36 4.41 15.68 3.80
N CYS A 37 4.16 16.81 4.45
CA CYS A 37 3.11 17.72 4.04
C CYS A 37 3.66 19.13 3.79
N ASP A 38 3.05 19.80 2.82
CA ASP A 38 3.08 21.24 2.68
C ASP A 38 1.93 21.84 3.50
N ALA A 39 2.25 22.31 4.69
CA ALA A 39 1.24 22.88 5.61
C ALA A 39 0.58 24.15 5.05
N LYS A 40 1.30 24.94 4.23
CA LYS A 40 0.78 26.18 3.63
C LYS A 40 -0.29 25.89 2.59
N ASN A 41 -0.01 24.93 1.70
CA ASN A 41 -0.91 24.58 0.60
C ASN A 41 -1.84 23.41 0.93
N LYS A 42 -1.72 22.83 2.14
CA LYS A 42 -2.49 21.65 2.60
C LYS A 42 -2.40 20.49 1.61
N ARG A 43 -1.19 20.20 1.14
CA ARG A 43 -0.91 19.11 0.19
C ARG A 43 -0.01 18.05 0.83
N ILE A 44 -0.23 16.82 0.42
CA ILE A 44 0.72 15.73 0.69
C ILE A 44 1.81 15.79 -0.37
N MET A 45 3.03 15.56 0.04
CA MET A 45 4.23 15.63 -0.79
C MET A 45 5.11 14.42 -0.54
N ILE A 46 6.02 14.15 -1.48
CA ILE A 46 7.04 13.10 -1.34
C ILE A 46 8.45 13.67 -1.43
N ASP A 47 9.34 13.12 -0.62
CA ASP A 47 10.78 13.35 -0.73
C ASP A 47 11.37 12.38 -1.76
N ASN A 48 11.59 12.88 -2.98
CA ASN A 48 12.06 12.08 -4.11
C ASN A 48 13.50 11.60 -3.94
N GLU A 49 14.36 12.37 -3.29
CA GLU A 49 15.75 11.97 -3.04
C GLU A 49 15.80 10.85 -2.03
N ARG A 50 15.01 10.96 -0.97
CA ARG A 50 14.87 9.90 0.03
C ARG A 50 14.27 8.64 -0.58
N LEU A 51 13.23 8.75 -1.40
CA LEU A 51 12.63 7.60 -2.08
C LEU A 51 13.67 6.87 -2.94
N PHE A 52 14.48 7.62 -3.68
CA PHE A 52 15.54 7.03 -4.49
C PHE A 52 16.52 6.22 -3.63
N ASP A 53 17.00 6.78 -2.52
CA ASP A 53 17.97 6.11 -1.66
C ASP A 53 17.35 4.88 -0.96
N GLU A 54 16.11 4.97 -0.46
CA GLU A 54 15.38 3.83 0.12
C GLU A 54 15.24 2.69 -0.91
N LEU A 55 14.90 2.99 -2.17
CA LEU A 55 14.80 2.00 -3.24
C LEU A 55 16.18 1.42 -3.64
N VAL A 56 17.25 2.23 -3.60
CA VAL A 56 18.60 1.72 -3.81
C VAL A 56 18.98 0.71 -2.72
N TYR A 57 18.69 1.00 -1.45
CA TYR A 57 18.93 0.09 -0.34
C TYR A 57 18.09 -1.19 -0.46
N MET A 58 16.83 -1.05 -0.83
CA MET A 58 15.91 -2.17 -0.99
C MET A 58 16.41 -3.23 -1.98
N ARG A 59 17.17 -2.84 -3.01
CA ARG A 59 17.78 -3.80 -3.96
C ARG A 59 18.72 -4.81 -3.31
N TYR A 60 19.27 -4.50 -2.15
CA TYR A 60 20.25 -5.36 -1.47
C TYR A 60 19.62 -6.22 -0.37
N TYR A 61 18.44 -5.86 0.18
CA TYR A 61 17.81 -6.63 1.25
C TYR A 61 16.45 -7.23 0.88
N SER A 62 15.89 -6.88 -0.28
CA SER A 62 14.60 -7.41 -0.74
C SER A 62 14.79 -8.40 -1.88
N SER A 63 13.89 -9.38 -1.96
CA SER A 63 13.83 -10.32 -3.08
C SER A 63 13.34 -9.69 -4.38
N GLN A 64 12.77 -8.49 -4.33
CA GLN A 64 12.12 -7.76 -5.44
C GLN A 64 11.04 -8.58 -6.18
N LYS A 65 10.42 -9.53 -5.47
CA LYS A 65 9.38 -10.42 -5.98
C LYS A 65 8.05 -10.05 -5.33
N ASN A 66 7.59 -8.85 -5.51
CA ASN A 66 6.27 -8.50 -5.01
C ASN A 66 5.28 -8.39 -6.18
N ASP A 67 4.26 -9.24 -6.17
CA ASP A 67 3.12 -9.16 -7.09
C ASP A 67 2.10 -8.12 -6.60
N TYR A 68 2.21 -7.63 -5.36
CA TYR A 68 1.27 -6.73 -4.70
C TYR A 68 1.95 -5.47 -4.19
N LEU A 69 1.98 -4.44 -5.04
CA LEU A 69 2.52 -3.13 -4.67
C LEU A 69 1.50 -2.23 -3.93
N LEU A 70 0.30 -2.72 -3.67
CA LEU A 70 -0.72 -1.91 -3.01
C LEU A 70 -0.31 -1.51 -1.60
N ASP A 71 0.34 -2.40 -0.84
CA ASP A 71 0.80 -2.12 0.52
C ASP A 71 1.77 -0.93 0.57
N PHE A 72 2.49 -0.67 -0.53
CA PHE A 72 3.29 0.54 -0.68
C PHE A 72 2.46 1.82 -0.64
N PHE A 73 1.23 1.81 -1.17
CA PHE A 73 0.41 3.01 -1.29
C PHE A 73 -0.52 3.25 -0.10
N ILE A 74 -0.75 2.26 0.77
CA ILE A 74 -1.68 2.40 1.89
C ILE A 74 -1.30 3.57 2.83
N PRO A 75 -0.03 3.80 3.21
CA PRO A 75 0.34 4.97 4.01
C PRO A 75 -0.08 6.29 3.37
N LEU A 76 -0.03 6.41 2.03
CA LEU A 76 -0.47 7.59 1.30
C LEU A 76 -1.98 7.84 1.48
N VAL A 77 -2.80 6.78 1.45
CA VAL A 77 -4.23 6.87 1.74
C VAL A 77 -4.49 7.34 3.17
N LEU A 78 -3.75 6.79 4.13
CA LEU A 78 -3.94 7.08 5.55
C LEU A 78 -3.58 8.53 5.92
N VAL A 79 -2.57 9.13 5.28
CA VAL A 79 -2.16 10.51 5.54
C VAL A 79 -3.09 11.55 4.91
N SER A 80 -3.99 11.16 4.03
CA SER A 80 -4.81 12.11 3.28
C SER A 80 -6.25 12.20 3.78
N LYS A 81 -6.84 13.41 3.68
CA LYS A 81 -8.25 13.66 4.01
C LYS A 81 -9.18 13.54 2.80
N SER A 82 -8.66 13.55 1.56
CA SER A 82 -9.40 13.34 0.33
C SER A 82 -8.52 12.70 -0.74
N PHE A 83 -9.13 12.01 -1.70
CA PHE A 83 -8.40 11.40 -2.81
C PHE A 83 -7.69 12.44 -3.66
N ASP A 84 -8.36 13.53 -3.99
CA ASP A 84 -7.81 14.63 -4.81
C ASP A 84 -6.57 15.28 -4.18
N ALA A 85 -6.47 15.28 -2.84
CA ALA A 85 -5.34 15.89 -2.14
C ALA A 85 -3.99 15.18 -2.38
N TYR A 86 -4.01 13.96 -2.90
CA TYR A 86 -2.79 13.18 -3.15
C TYR A 86 -2.73 12.51 -4.52
N PHE A 87 -3.70 12.74 -5.39
CA PHE A 87 -3.76 12.06 -6.69
C PHE A 87 -2.51 12.26 -7.55
N GLU A 88 -1.98 13.49 -7.61
CA GLU A 88 -0.73 13.79 -8.31
C GLU A 88 0.46 13.02 -7.71
N VAL A 89 0.50 12.91 -6.39
CA VAL A 89 1.53 12.15 -5.66
C VAL A 89 1.38 10.65 -5.95
N LEU A 90 0.16 10.13 -6.00
CA LEU A 90 -0.11 8.74 -6.34
C LEU A 90 0.39 8.42 -7.76
N GLU A 91 0.17 9.31 -8.72
CA GLU A 91 0.63 9.12 -10.09
C GLU A 91 2.17 9.05 -10.16
N ASP A 92 2.87 9.98 -9.49
CA ASP A 92 4.33 10.03 -9.45
C ASP A 92 4.92 8.81 -8.73
N LEU A 93 4.37 8.43 -7.59
CA LEU A 93 4.78 7.23 -6.87
C LEU A 93 4.54 5.95 -7.67
N SER A 94 3.37 5.84 -8.32
CA SER A 94 3.04 4.68 -9.14
C SER A 94 4.02 4.52 -10.30
N ASP A 95 4.42 5.61 -10.94
CA ASP A 95 5.41 5.58 -12.01
C ASP A 95 6.78 5.11 -11.49
N LYS A 96 7.24 5.62 -10.36
CA LYS A 96 8.55 5.29 -9.78
C LYS A 96 8.63 3.84 -9.29
N ILE A 97 7.61 3.38 -8.56
CA ILE A 97 7.62 2.05 -7.98
C ILE A 97 7.45 0.97 -9.07
N THR A 98 6.58 1.19 -10.06
CA THR A 98 6.41 0.23 -11.16
C THR A 98 7.65 0.17 -12.06
N LYS A 99 8.38 1.27 -12.24
CA LYS A 99 9.70 1.27 -12.90
C LYS A 99 10.73 0.47 -12.11
N PHE A 100 10.76 0.64 -10.78
CA PHE A 100 11.67 -0.12 -9.93
C PHE A 100 11.43 -1.63 -10.05
N TYR A 101 10.18 -2.07 -10.02
CA TYR A 101 9.78 -3.48 -10.17
C TYR A 101 9.66 -3.96 -11.62
N LYS A 102 9.94 -3.10 -12.62
CA LYS A 102 9.86 -3.40 -14.05
C LYS A 102 8.47 -3.90 -14.50
N CYS A 103 7.41 -3.33 -13.94
CA CYS A 103 6.02 -3.65 -14.23
C CYS A 103 5.19 -2.41 -14.60
N ASN A 104 5.73 -1.56 -15.49
CA ASN A 104 5.13 -0.28 -15.83
C ASN A 104 3.70 -0.39 -16.40
N GLU A 105 3.38 -1.52 -17.02
CA GLU A 105 2.04 -1.82 -17.54
C GLU A 105 0.97 -1.90 -16.45
N LYS A 106 1.37 -2.20 -15.21
CA LYS A 106 0.45 -2.29 -14.06
C LYS A 106 0.17 -0.93 -13.39
N LYS A 107 0.85 0.15 -13.79
CA LYS A 107 0.76 1.49 -13.16
C LYS A 107 -0.69 1.91 -12.89
N TYR A 108 -1.51 1.89 -13.92
CA TYR A 108 -2.89 2.38 -13.80
C TYR A 108 -3.81 1.40 -13.06
N GLY A 109 -3.52 0.10 -13.11
CA GLY A 109 -4.19 -0.90 -12.27
C GLY A 109 -4.00 -0.59 -10.79
N TYR A 110 -2.76 -0.36 -10.35
CA TYR A 110 -2.50 0.04 -8.95
C TYR A 110 -3.18 1.35 -8.57
N MET A 111 -3.25 2.34 -9.48
CA MET A 111 -3.98 3.58 -9.20
C MET A 111 -5.47 3.34 -8.99
N MET A 112 -6.10 2.43 -9.76
CA MET A 112 -7.49 2.04 -9.55
C MET A 112 -7.69 1.28 -8.25
N ASP A 113 -6.78 0.35 -7.90
CA ASP A 113 -6.83 -0.39 -6.64
C ASP A 113 -6.70 0.55 -5.43
N VAL A 114 -5.80 1.54 -5.50
CA VAL A 114 -5.66 2.58 -4.46
C VAL A 114 -6.92 3.42 -4.35
N PHE A 115 -7.55 3.80 -5.46
CA PHE A 115 -8.81 4.52 -5.45
C PHE A 115 -9.91 3.73 -4.73
N ILE A 116 -10.05 2.44 -5.05
CA ILE A 116 -11.04 1.56 -4.42
C ILE A 116 -10.77 1.44 -2.92
N TYR A 117 -9.51 1.22 -2.55
CA TYR A 117 -9.12 1.15 -1.14
C TYR A 117 -9.42 2.46 -0.40
N ASP A 118 -9.08 3.60 -0.99
CA ASP A 118 -9.33 4.93 -0.41
C ASP A 118 -10.84 5.18 -0.23
N PHE A 119 -11.65 4.84 -1.24
CA PHE A 119 -13.09 4.96 -1.17
C PHE A 119 -13.66 4.16 0.00
N MET A 120 -13.31 2.86 0.08
CA MET A 120 -13.76 1.98 1.15
C MET A 120 -13.31 2.45 2.53
N PHE A 121 -12.05 2.87 2.64
CA PHE A 121 -11.48 3.42 3.88
C PHE A 121 -12.23 4.67 4.36
N ARG A 122 -12.58 5.57 3.45
CA ARG A 122 -13.34 6.79 3.80
C ARG A 122 -14.76 6.48 4.20
N GLU A 123 -15.42 5.52 3.58
CA GLU A 123 -16.72 5.06 4.03
C GLU A 123 -16.65 4.50 5.46
N ALA A 124 -15.63 3.74 5.78
CA ALA A 124 -15.38 3.26 7.13
C ALA A 124 -15.16 4.41 8.14
N LEU A 125 -14.43 5.45 7.74
CA LEU A 125 -14.21 6.63 8.59
C LEU A 125 -15.48 7.43 8.86
N LYS A 126 -16.38 7.56 7.88
CA LYS A 126 -17.64 8.31 8.01
C LYS A 126 -18.60 7.68 9.02
N ARG A 127 -18.31 6.46 9.53
CA ARG A 127 -19.20 5.68 10.43
C ARG A 127 -20.62 5.48 9.87
N LYS A 128 -20.86 5.81 8.64
CA LYS A 128 -22.02 5.27 7.96
C LYS A 128 -21.71 3.78 7.89
N THR A 129 -22.29 3.05 8.83
CA THR A 129 -22.43 1.61 8.67
C THR A 129 -23.16 1.43 7.34
N ILE A 130 -22.40 1.24 6.28
CA ILE A 130 -22.92 0.48 5.20
C ILE A 130 -23.00 -0.90 5.86
N ASN A 131 -24.13 -1.16 6.49
CA ASN A 131 -24.48 -2.50 6.87
C ASN A 131 -24.63 -3.23 5.55
N VAL A 132 -23.58 -3.82 5.06
CA VAL A 132 -23.62 -4.68 3.88
C VAL A 132 -24.26 -5.99 4.33
N ASN A 133 -25.54 -5.91 4.68
CA ASN A 133 -26.32 -7.04 5.14
C ASN A 133 -27.12 -7.65 4.00
N SER A 134 -27.12 -7.01 2.85
CA SER A 134 -27.91 -7.44 1.69
C SER A 134 -27.12 -7.30 0.40
N ILE A 135 -27.55 -8.04 -0.63
CA ILE A 135 -27.01 -7.94 -2.00
C ILE A 135 -27.21 -6.52 -2.54
N GLU A 136 -28.34 -5.91 -2.20
CA GLU A 136 -28.69 -4.54 -2.61
C GLU A 136 -27.68 -3.52 -2.08
N ASP A 137 -27.23 -3.66 -0.83
CA ASP A 137 -26.20 -2.79 -0.24
C ASP A 137 -24.87 -2.90 -0.98
N VAL A 138 -24.50 -4.12 -1.42
CA VAL A 138 -23.27 -4.34 -2.20
C VAL A 138 -23.39 -3.71 -3.58
N ILE A 139 -24.53 -3.85 -4.23
CA ILE A 139 -24.78 -3.25 -5.55
C ILE A 139 -24.70 -1.73 -5.46
N GLU A 140 -25.32 -1.12 -4.44
CA GLU A 140 -25.22 0.33 -4.19
C GLU A 140 -23.75 0.77 -4.01
N LEU A 141 -22.95 -0.01 -3.26
CA LEU A 141 -21.52 0.24 -3.08
C LEU A 141 -20.75 0.20 -4.40
N LEU A 142 -21.03 -0.81 -5.25
CA LEU A 142 -20.41 -0.96 -6.57
C LEU A 142 -20.79 0.19 -7.51
N ASP A 143 -22.06 0.64 -7.47
CA ASP A 143 -22.51 1.80 -8.26
C ASP A 143 -21.79 3.08 -7.83
N ARG A 144 -21.64 3.31 -6.54
CA ARG A 144 -20.91 4.47 -6.02
C ARG A 144 -19.42 4.44 -6.35
N LEU A 145 -18.79 3.25 -6.31
CA LEU A 145 -17.40 3.06 -6.76
C LEU A 145 -17.25 3.36 -8.25
N LYS A 146 -18.18 2.86 -9.07
CA LYS A 146 -18.23 3.13 -10.50
C LYS A 146 -18.33 4.64 -10.80
N ASP A 147 -19.26 5.32 -10.14
CA ASP A 147 -19.47 6.76 -10.34
C ASP A 147 -18.22 7.56 -9.94
N GLY A 148 -17.59 7.22 -8.83
CA GLY A 148 -16.31 7.81 -8.43
C GLY A 148 -15.18 7.57 -9.44
N LEU A 149 -15.10 6.36 -10.02
CA LEU A 149 -14.13 6.10 -11.09
C LEU A 149 -14.41 6.88 -12.37
N LEU A 150 -15.69 7.09 -12.72
CA LEU A 150 -16.06 7.89 -13.90
C LEU A 150 -15.58 9.35 -13.77
N GLU A 151 -15.65 9.92 -12.58
CA GLU A 151 -15.19 11.28 -12.29
C GLU A 151 -13.66 11.42 -12.26
N LEU A 152 -12.94 10.31 -12.11
CA LEU A 152 -11.48 10.31 -12.01
C LEU A 152 -10.84 10.69 -13.34
N ASN A 153 -10.20 11.87 -13.40
CA ASN A 153 -9.51 12.36 -14.59
C ASN A 153 -8.14 12.91 -14.25
N PRO A 154 -7.05 12.25 -14.67
CA PRO A 154 -5.69 12.72 -14.48
C PRO A 154 -5.42 13.97 -15.34
N ILE A 155 -4.65 14.91 -14.80
CA ILE A 155 -4.49 16.24 -15.39
C ILE A 155 -3.32 16.30 -16.38
N ASN A 156 -2.25 15.52 -16.18
CA ASN A 156 -0.95 15.70 -16.85
C ASN A 156 -0.54 14.52 -17.73
N LEU A 157 -1.45 13.68 -18.21
CA LEU A 157 -1.12 12.55 -19.06
C LEU A 157 -0.95 12.97 -20.51
N ASN A 158 0.10 12.44 -21.17
CA ASN A 158 0.18 12.50 -22.62
C ASN A 158 -0.90 11.60 -23.28
N LYS A 159 -1.14 11.74 -24.57
CA LYS A 159 -2.19 11.02 -25.30
C LYS A 159 -2.12 9.49 -25.11
N LYS A 160 -0.93 8.90 -25.13
CA LYS A 160 -0.73 7.45 -24.98
C LYS A 160 -1.06 7.00 -23.57
N GLU A 161 -0.59 7.73 -22.59
CA GLU A 161 -0.86 7.49 -21.16
C GLU A 161 -2.34 7.65 -20.83
N PHE A 162 -2.98 8.70 -21.37
CA PHE A 162 -4.42 8.90 -21.22
C PHE A 162 -5.23 7.72 -21.76
N ILE A 163 -4.89 7.20 -22.96
CA ILE A 163 -5.55 6.03 -23.53
C ILE A 163 -5.36 4.80 -22.64
N SER A 164 -4.16 4.59 -22.10
CA SER A 164 -3.86 3.47 -21.23
C SER A 164 -4.63 3.56 -19.90
N PHE A 165 -4.69 4.76 -19.32
CA PHE A 165 -5.48 5.05 -18.13
C PHE A 165 -6.98 4.79 -18.36
N GLN A 166 -7.55 5.33 -19.47
CA GLN A 166 -8.96 5.13 -19.77
C GLN A 166 -9.31 3.66 -20.05
N ARG A 167 -8.40 2.92 -20.68
CA ARG A 167 -8.58 1.46 -20.90
C ARG A 167 -8.68 0.72 -19.55
N GLU A 168 -7.78 1.00 -18.64
CA GLU A 168 -7.80 0.36 -17.33
C GLU A 168 -9.04 0.78 -16.52
N LYS A 169 -9.39 2.07 -16.53
CA LYS A 169 -10.62 2.58 -15.91
C LYS A 169 -11.87 1.86 -16.43
N ILE A 170 -12.02 1.73 -17.74
CA ILE A 170 -13.16 1.03 -18.36
C ILE A 170 -13.19 -0.45 -17.95
N LYS A 171 -12.04 -1.10 -17.84
CA LYS A 171 -11.95 -2.49 -17.37
C LYS A 171 -12.50 -2.64 -15.95
N TYR A 172 -12.14 -1.77 -15.02
CA TYR A 172 -12.67 -1.77 -13.66
C TYR A 172 -14.16 -1.51 -13.61
N ILE A 173 -14.66 -0.50 -14.36
CA ILE A 173 -16.08 -0.19 -14.46
C ILE A 173 -16.87 -1.40 -15.01
N ASN A 174 -16.38 -2.05 -16.06
CA ASN A 174 -17.01 -3.25 -16.61
C ASN A 174 -17.04 -4.39 -15.61
N ASN A 175 -16.00 -4.54 -14.80
CA ASN A 175 -15.95 -5.54 -13.74
C ASN A 175 -17.03 -5.27 -12.68
N PHE A 176 -17.23 -4.02 -12.27
CA PHE A 176 -18.31 -3.66 -11.33
C PHE A 176 -19.69 -3.99 -11.90
N TYR A 177 -19.97 -3.66 -13.16
CA TYR A 177 -21.22 -4.04 -13.82
C TYR A 177 -21.44 -5.55 -13.84
N ARG A 178 -20.41 -6.31 -14.15
CA ARG A 178 -20.50 -7.78 -14.18
C ARG A 178 -20.78 -8.35 -12.80
N ILE A 179 -20.11 -7.85 -11.77
CA ILE A 179 -20.35 -8.27 -10.37
C ILE A 179 -21.81 -7.96 -9.98
N ALA A 180 -22.27 -6.74 -10.22
CA ALA A 180 -23.63 -6.35 -9.91
C ALA A 180 -24.67 -7.22 -10.63
N ASN A 181 -24.45 -7.54 -11.90
CA ASN A 181 -25.35 -8.44 -12.65
C ASN A 181 -25.38 -9.87 -12.09
N ILE A 182 -24.21 -10.43 -11.74
CA ILE A 182 -24.14 -11.77 -11.12
C ILE A 182 -24.91 -11.80 -9.80
N LEU A 183 -24.76 -10.77 -8.99
CA LEU A 183 -25.47 -10.65 -7.71
C LEU A 183 -27.00 -10.52 -7.91
N ASN A 184 -27.45 -9.73 -8.87
CA ASN A 184 -28.85 -9.53 -9.16
C ASN A 184 -29.55 -10.79 -9.70
N GLU A 185 -28.87 -11.54 -10.56
CA GLU A 185 -29.49 -12.66 -11.29
C GLU A 185 -29.42 -13.96 -10.51
N LYS A 186 -28.76 -14.05 -9.35
CA LYS A 186 -28.53 -15.28 -8.57
C LYS A 186 -28.04 -16.44 -9.45
N ILE A 187 -27.27 -16.12 -10.51
CA ILE A 187 -26.85 -17.14 -11.49
C ILE A 187 -25.72 -17.98 -10.89
N GLY A 188 -26.00 -19.22 -10.61
CA GLY A 188 -25.13 -20.21 -9.99
C GLY A 188 -24.00 -20.78 -10.86
N SER A 189 -23.91 -20.45 -12.15
CA SER A 189 -22.81 -20.89 -13.02
C SER A 189 -22.76 -20.09 -14.32
N VAL A 190 -21.87 -19.16 -14.43
CA VAL A 190 -21.45 -18.57 -15.72
C VAL A 190 -20.06 -19.11 -16.02
N GLU A 191 -19.87 -19.67 -17.24
CA GLU A 191 -18.52 -19.93 -17.74
C GLU A 191 -17.76 -18.59 -17.85
N VAL A 192 -16.82 -18.40 -16.96
CA VAL A 192 -16.10 -17.16 -16.82
C VAL A 192 -14.71 -17.34 -17.41
N ASP A 193 -14.28 -16.35 -18.15
CA ASP A 193 -12.94 -16.25 -18.74
C ASP A 193 -11.88 -16.39 -17.64
N LYS A 194 -11.01 -17.40 -17.75
CA LYS A 194 -10.08 -17.85 -16.69
C LYS A 194 -9.08 -16.83 -16.18
N GLU A 195 -8.99 -15.65 -16.81
CA GLU A 195 -8.07 -14.57 -16.43
C GLU A 195 -8.77 -13.39 -15.72
N SER A 196 -10.08 -13.48 -15.43
CA SER A 196 -10.81 -12.34 -14.89
C SER A 196 -10.98 -12.41 -13.37
N ILE A 197 -11.19 -11.25 -12.76
CA ILE A 197 -11.65 -11.03 -11.38
C ILE A 197 -12.84 -11.94 -10.96
N PHE A 198 -13.49 -12.62 -11.88
CA PHE A 198 -14.61 -13.51 -11.68
C PHE A 198 -14.26 -14.86 -11.05
N ILE A 199 -13.05 -15.39 -11.27
CA ILE A 199 -12.56 -16.55 -10.50
C ILE A 199 -12.53 -16.17 -9.03
N GLU A 200 -12.11 -14.94 -8.74
CA GLU A 200 -12.04 -14.41 -7.39
C GLU A 200 -13.42 -14.21 -6.77
N ILE A 201 -14.45 -13.88 -7.57
CA ILE A 201 -15.83 -13.75 -7.10
C ILE A 201 -16.52 -15.11 -6.94
N GLN A 202 -16.23 -16.10 -7.79
CA GLN A 202 -16.67 -17.46 -7.57
C GLN A 202 -16.08 -18.02 -6.27
N ASP A 203 -14.84 -17.68 -5.96
CA ASP A 203 -14.20 -18.01 -4.69
C ASP A 203 -14.89 -17.31 -3.50
N ILE A 204 -15.39 -16.10 -3.69
CA ILE A 204 -16.19 -15.34 -2.71
C ILE A 204 -17.53 -16.01 -2.43
N LEU A 205 -18.15 -16.60 -3.44
CA LEU A 205 -19.49 -17.23 -3.34
C LEU A 205 -19.48 -18.68 -2.86
N GLY A 206 -18.33 -19.26 -2.51
CA GLY A 206 -18.28 -20.58 -1.87
C GLY A 206 -17.15 -21.52 -2.28
N VAL A 207 -16.07 -21.05 -2.87
CA VAL A 207 -14.92 -21.86 -3.27
C VAL A 207 -13.61 -21.37 -2.63
N GLU A 208 -12.79 -22.27 -2.15
CA GLU A 208 -11.71 -22.18 -1.15
C GLU A 208 -10.48 -21.30 -1.43
N GLN A 209 -10.44 -20.32 -2.33
CA GLN A 209 -9.25 -19.51 -2.55
C GLN A 209 -9.53 -18.01 -2.41
N ILE A 210 -8.88 -17.38 -1.45
CA ILE A 210 -8.91 -15.93 -1.27
C ILE A 210 -8.19 -15.28 -2.45
N GLY A 211 -8.92 -14.45 -3.20
CA GLY A 211 -8.39 -13.67 -4.31
C GLY A 211 -7.20 -12.82 -3.92
N LYS A 212 -6.25 -12.68 -4.84
CA LYS A 212 -4.96 -12.05 -4.56
C LYS A 212 -5.01 -10.52 -4.62
N ASN A 213 -6.02 -9.91 -5.20
CA ASN A 213 -6.12 -8.46 -5.23
C ASN A 213 -6.96 -7.94 -4.06
N ILE A 214 -6.73 -6.67 -3.67
CA ILE A 214 -7.40 -6.09 -2.50
C ILE A 214 -8.89 -5.97 -2.69
N PHE A 215 -9.36 -5.75 -3.92
CA PHE A 215 -10.77 -5.62 -4.20
C PHE A 215 -11.49 -6.93 -3.92
N SER A 216 -10.96 -8.05 -4.37
CA SER A 216 -11.48 -9.38 -4.09
C SER A 216 -11.48 -9.69 -2.60
N ARG A 217 -10.39 -9.34 -1.91
CA ARG A 217 -10.31 -9.49 -0.45
C ARG A 217 -11.36 -8.66 0.27
N LEU A 218 -11.52 -7.38 -0.08
CA LEU A 218 -12.51 -6.50 0.52
C LEU A 218 -13.94 -6.99 0.26
N ILE A 219 -14.26 -7.41 -0.96
CA ILE A 219 -15.57 -7.97 -1.30
C ILE A 219 -15.80 -9.30 -0.58
N SER A 220 -14.80 -10.19 -0.55
CA SER A 220 -14.87 -11.45 0.20
C SER A 220 -15.20 -11.24 1.67
N GLU A 221 -14.53 -10.28 2.31
CA GLU A 221 -14.79 -9.93 3.70
C GLU A 221 -16.20 -9.35 3.92
N LEU A 222 -16.70 -8.58 2.95
CA LEU A 222 -18.06 -8.04 2.98
C LEU A 222 -19.12 -9.15 2.91
N PHE A 223 -18.90 -10.20 2.12
CA PHE A 223 -19.84 -11.31 1.97
C PHE A 223 -19.75 -12.36 3.07
N ASN A 224 -18.57 -12.59 3.64
CA ASN A 224 -18.36 -13.70 4.58
C ASN A 224 -18.57 -13.31 6.06
N SER A 225 -18.93 -12.08 6.36
CA SER A 225 -19.12 -11.63 7.75
C SER A 225 -20.59 -11.39 8.08
N ASP A 226 -21.12 -12.13 9.04
CA ASP A 226 -22.52 -12.06 9.52
C ASP A 226 -22.90 -10.69 10.14
N ASN A 227 -21.99 -9.75 10.22
CA ASN A 227 -22.22 -8.41 10.76
C ASN A 227 -21.10 -7.47 10.35
N THR A 228 -21.19 -6.94 9.13
CA THR A 228 -20.06 -6.27 8.47
C THR A 228 -19.96 -4.81 8.84
N ASP A 229 -19.30 -4.54 9.92
CA ASP A 229 -18.74 -3.22 10.18
C ASP A 229 -17.52 -3.03 9.27
N MET A 230 -17.59 -2.11 8.31
CA MET A 230 -16.48 -1.77 7.42
C MET A 230 -15.16 -1.54 8.17
N ARG A 231 -15.21 -1.04 9.41
CA ARG A 231 -14.03 -0.88 10.27
C ARG A 231 -13.39 -2.20 10.64
N LYS A 232 -14.18 -3.26 10.83
CA LYS A 232 -13.63 -4.60 11.16
C LYS A 232 -12.84 -5.17 10.00
N ILE A 233 -13.24 -4.89 8.76
CA ILE A 233 -12.50 -5.34 7.56
C ILE A 233 -11.09 -4.79 7.56
N PHE A 234 -10.93 -3.48 7.82
CA PHE A 234 -9.61 -2.84 7.87
C PHE A 234 -8.79 -3.23 9.11
N LEU A 235 -9.43 -3.71 10.17
CA LEU A 235 -8.78 -4.07 11.44
C LEU A 235 -8.61 -5.58 11.63
N LYS A 236 -9.17 -6.42 10.77
CA LYS A 236 -9.12 -7.89 10.90
C LYS A 236 -7.70 -8.45 11.02
N HIS A 237 -6.73 -7.74 10.50
CA HIS A 237 -5.33 -8.12 10.55
C HIS A 237 -4.55 -7.47 11.72
N SER A 238 -5.21 -6.72 12.60
CA SER A 238 -4.54 -6.06 13.73
C SER A 238 -4.28 -6.97 14.95
N GLU A 239 -4.86 -8.16 14.96
CA GLU A 239 -4.58 -9.16 15.99
C GLU A 239 -3.18 -9.74 15.79
N GLY A 240 -2.20 -9.26 16.53
CA GLY A 240 -0.82 -9.70 16.47
C GLY A 240 0.20 -8.63 16.04
N VAL A 241 -0.22 -7.37 15.96
CA VAL A 241 0.74 -6.26 15.83
C VAL A 241 1.65 -6.29 17.04
N SER A 242 2.91 -6.62 16.83
CA SER A 242 3.93 -6.55 17.86
C SER A 242 3.91 -5.14 18.46
N GLU A 243 4.04 -5.03 19.78
CA GLU A 243 4.24 -3.77 20.51
C GLU A 243 5.60 -3.14 20.12
N ASN A 244 5.76 -2.85 18.83
CA ASN A 244 6.95 -2.20 18.32
C ASN A 244 6.79 -0.70 18.48
N SER A 245 7.43 -0.14 19.49
CA SER A 245 7.41 1.29 19.79
C SER A 245 7.81 2.17 18.59
N PHE A 246 8.52 1.61 17.61
CA PHE A 246 8.87 2.32 16.37
C PHE A 246 7.66 2.45 15.45
N ILE A 247 6.87 1.39 15.28
CA ILE A 247 5.65 1.40 14.42
C ILE A 247 4.60 2.32 15.04
N GLU A 248 4.44 2.34 16.37
CA GLU A 248 3.55 3.28 17.06
C GLU A 248 3.95 4.74 16.78
N LYS A 249 5.24 5.06 16.87
CA LYS A 249 5.75 6.41 16.54
C LYS A 249 5.56 6.75 15.06
N MET A 250 5.69 5.77 14.17
CA MET A 250 5.39 5.97 12.76
C MET A 250 3.88 6.19 12.51
N ALA A 251 3.00 5.49 13.23
CA ALA A 251 1.56 5.74 13.18
C ALA A 251 1.21 7.18 13.64
N GLU A 252 1.86 7.67 14.70
CA GLU A 252 1.74 9.07 15.13
C GLU A 252 2.28 10.05 14.09
N TYR A 253 3.38 9.70 13.43
CA TYR A 253 3.94 10.49 12.33
C TYR A 253 2.93 10.61 11.18
N ILE A 254 2.27 9.51 10.78
CA ILE A 254 1.20 9.48 9.78
C ILE A 254 0.05 10.43 10.14
N LEU A 255 -0.43 10.41 11.40
CA LEU A 255 -1.46 11.33 11.85
C LEU A 255 -1.00 12.79 11.80
N ARG A 256 0.23 13.08 12.17
CA ARG A 256 0.77 14.46 12.12
C ARG A 256 0.92 14.96 10.68
N ILE A 257 1.24 14.09 9.71
CA ILE A 257 1.20 14.48 8.28
C ILE A 257 -0.24 14.79 7.88
N ARG A 258 -1.19 13.93 8.27
CA ARG A 258 -2.63 14.09 7.97
C ARG A 258 -3.18 15.42 8.48
N ASP A 259 -2.68 15.90 9.61
CA ASP A 259 -3.05 17.18 10.20
C ASP A 259 -2.18 18.35 9.72
N PHE A 260 -1.33 18.12 8.71
CA PHE A 260 -0.39 19.11 8.16
C PHE A 260 0.55 19.71 9.22
N ALA A 261 0.88 18.94 10.25
CA ALA A 261 1.72 19.35 11.38
C ALA A 261 3.22 19.06 11.20
N ILE A 262 3.61 18.41 10.10
CA ILE A 262 5.01 18.06 9.83
C ILE A 262 5.45 18.68 8.51
N GLN A 263 6.45 19.57 8.60
CA GLN A 263 7.16 20.07 7.43
C GLN A 263 8.35 19.16 7.10
N SER A 264 8.71 19.11 5.82
CA SER A 264 9.89 18.38 5.34
C SER A 264 11.15 18.83 6.07
N LYS A 265 11.95 17.87 6.53
CA LYS A 265 13.39 18.09 6.67
C LYS A 265 14.02 17.79 5.33
N GLN A 266 14.84 18.69 4.80
CA GLN A 266 15.60 18.41 3.60
C GLN A 266 16.47 17.17 3.83
N TYR A 267 16.19 16.14 3.06
CA TYR A 267 17.06 14.98 2.94
C TYR A 267 18.04 15.27 1.80
N SER A 268 19.32 15.35 2.11
CA SER A 268 20.32 15.84 1.15
C SER A 268 21.48 14.87 0.90
N VAL A 269 21.38 13.64 1.37
CA VAL A 269 22.51 12.70 1.34
C VAL A 269 22.19 11.52 0.44
N ARG A 270 22.91 11.41 -0.68
CA ARG A 270 22.92 10.19 -1.47
C ARG A 270 23.81 9.15 -0.82
N SER A 271 23.28 7.98 -0.54
CA SER A 271 23.99 6.89 0.12
C SER A 271 23.92 5.59 -0.67
N ASN A 272 24.96 4.79 -0.54
CA ASN A 272 25.01 3.46 -1.12
C ASN A 272 25.39 2.45 -0.02
N PRO A 273 24.60 1.40 0.24
CA PRO A 273 24.83 0.48 1.34
C PRO A 273 26.11 -0.38 1.16
N LYS A 274 26.80 -0.31 0.02
CA LYS A 274 28.07 -1.02 -0.20
C LYS A 274 29.16 -0.70 0.80
N TYR A 275 29.09 0.47 1.47
CA TYR A 275 30.05 0.81 2.53
C TYR A 275 30.00 -0.20 3.70
N LEU A 276 28.90 -0.94 3.86
CA LEU A 276 28.75 -1.99 4.87
C LEU A 276 29.77 -3.13 4.66
N LEU A 277 30.28 -3.33 3.43
CA LEU A 277 31.31 -4.31 3.13
C LEU A 277 32.61 -4.02 3.90
N GLU A 278 32.88 -2.77 4.28
CA GLU A 278 34.04 -2.34 5.02
C GLU A 278 33.85 -2.43 6.54
N LYS A 279 32.64 -2.73 7.02
CA LYS A 279 32.30 -2.79 8.44
C LYS A 279 32.50 -4.18 9.03
N ASN A 280 32.79 -4.22 10.33
CA ASN A 280 32.97 -5.45 11.10
C ASN A 280 31.73 -5.71 11.97
N VAL A 281 31.59 -6.97 12.38
CA VAL A 281 30.55 -7.37 13.37
C VAL A 281 30.76 -6.59 14.67
N GLY A 282 29.70 -5.99 15.20
CA GLY A 282 29.71 -5.14 16.38
C GLY A 282 29.81 -3.65 16.08
N ASP A 283 30.21 -3.24 14.87
CA ASP A 283 30.28 -1.82 14.52
C ASP A 283 28.90 -1.15 14.60
N VAL A 284 28.86 0.05 15.19
CA VAL A 284 27.69 0.91 15.22
C VAL A 284 27.93 2.08 14.26
N VAL A 285 27.02 2.25 13.32
CA VAL A 285 27.15 3.25 12.26
C VAL A 285 25.90 4.13 12.22
N ASN A 286 26.08 5.41 11.98
CA ASN A 286 24.96 6.31 11.69
C ASN A 286 24.72 6.32 10.17
N ASP A 287 23.74 5.51 9.73
CA ASP A 287 23.38 5.34 8.33
C ASP A 287 22.34 6.39 7.92
N PRO A 288 22.49 7.04 6.75
CA PRO A 288 21.58 8.11 6.34
C PRO A 288 20.15 7.63 6.03
N VAL A 289 19.97 6.35 5.66
CA VAL A 289 18.65 5.77 5.31
C VAL A 289 18.03 5.05 6.51
N LEU A 290 18.82 4.22 7.21
CA LEU A 290 18.36 3.38 8.31
C LEU A 290 18.60 4.01 9.70
N ASN A 291 19.23 5.17 9.76
CA ASN A 291 19.68 5.85 10.98
C ASN A 291 20.76 5.06 11.72
N SER A 292 20.70 4.96 13.05
CA SER A 292 21.68 4.18 13.81
C SER A 292 21.46 2.69 13.56
N ILE A 293 22.49 2.03 13.05
CA ILE A 293 22.50 0.59 12.79
C ILE A 293 23.68 -0.07 13.52
N ARG A 294 23.50 -1.34 13.88
CA ARG A 294 24.58 -2.20 14.39
C ARG A 294 24.75 -3.39 13.46
N VAL A 295 25.97 -3.68 13.06
CA VAL A 295 26.30 -4.90 12.30
C VAL A 295 26.27 -6.11 13.24
N ILE A 296 25.32 -7.03 13.00
CA ILE A 296 25.13 -8.22 13.85
C ILE A 296 25.93 -9.41 13.29
N SER A 297 25.92 -9.57 11.96
CA SER A 297 26.55 -10.72 11.31
C SER A 297 27.12 -10.32 9.96
N LYS A 298 28.21 -10.98 9.59
CA LYS A 298 28.82 -10.85 8.26
C LYS A 298 29.33 -12.22 7.84
N LYS A 299 28.83 -12.76 6.73
CA LYS A 299 29.21 -14.07 6.19
C LYS A 299 29.50 -13.96 4.70
N ILE A 300 30.47 -14.68 4.24
CA ILE A 300 30.80 -14.79 2.81
C ILE A 300 30.60 -16.26 2.41
N GLU A 301 29.70 -16.46 1.46
CA GLU A 301 29.40 -17.77 0.89
C GLU A 301 29.55 -17.70 -0.63
N GLY A 302 30.59 -18.31 -1.17
CA GLY A 302 30.92 -18.16 -2.60
C GLY A 302 31.22 -16.73 -2.96
N ASN A 303 30.46 -16.16 -3.89
CA ASN A 303 30.61 -14.79 -4.36
C ASN A 303 29.60 -13.84 -3.68
N VAL A 304 28.89 -14.26 -2.64
CA VAL A 304 27.91 -13.41 -1.96
C VAL A 304 28.36 -13.12 -0.54
N CYS A 305 28.42 -11.84 -0.20
CA CYS A 305 28.60 -11.38 1.18
C CYS A 305 27.25 -10.98 1.75
N SER A 306 26.80 -11.69 2.78
CA SER A 306 25.57 -11.38 3.52
C SER A 306 25.91 -10.64 4.81
N ILE A 307 25.31 -9.49 5.02
CA ILE A 307 25.51 -8.64 6.21
C ILE A 307 24.15 -8.40 6.86
N ILE A 308 24.02 -8.79 8.13
CA ILE A 308 22.82 -8.51 8.91
C ILE A 308 23.09 -7.29 9.78
N VAL A 309 22.21 -6.30 9.69
CA VAL A 309 22.23 -5.11 10.54
C VAL A 309 20.94 -5.00 11.32
N ASP A 310 21.04 -4.58 12.57
CA ASP A 310 19.91 -4.20 13.43
C ASP A 310 19.72 -2.69 13.39
N SER A 311 18.47 -2.25 13.27
CA SER A 311 18.07 -0.86 13.29
C SER A 311 16.82 -0.66 14.14
N LYS A 312 16.39 0.58 14.34
CA LYS A 312 15.13 0.88 15.05
C LYS A 312 13.88 0.31 14.37
N SER A 313 13.96 0.08 13.06
CA SER A 313 12.85 -0.48 12.27
C SER A 313 12.91 -2.01 12.13
N GLY A 314 13.90 -2.66 12.72
CA GLY A 314 14.11 -4.10 12.66
C GLY A 314 15.42 -4.49 11.98
N GLU A 315 15.58 -5.79 11.77
CA GLU A 315 16.76 -6.36 11.13
C GLU A 315 16.65 -6.32 9.61
N TYR A 316 17.79 -6.02 8.95
CA TYR A 316 17.94 -6.03 7.49
C TYR A 316 19.07 -6.96 7.10
N THR A 317 18.82 -7.86 6.16
CA THR A 317 19.83 -8.74 5.59
C THR A 317 20.26 -8.25 4.22
N PHE A 318 21.39 -7.57 4.15
CA PHE A 318 21.99 -7.09 2.90
C PHE A 318 22.77 -8.21 2.22
N SER A 319 22.58 -8.36 0.91
CA SER A 319 23.32 -9.30 0.06
C SER A 319 24.11 -8.56 -1.01
N PHE A 320 25.41 -8.76 -1.05
CA PHE A 320 26.32 -8.12 -2.00
C PHE A 320 27.07 -9.17 -2.80
N GLU A 321 27.10 -9.01 -4.12
CA GLU A 321 28.02 -9.77 -4.96
C GLU A 321 29.45 -9.25 -4.74
N VAL A 322 30.35 -10.13 -4.29
CA VAL A 322 31.79 -9.89 -4.14
C VAL A 322 32.54 -10.67 -5.19
N ARG A 323 33.46 -10.00 -5.87
CA ARG A 323 34.32 -10.62 -6.90
C ARG A 323 35.60 -11.14 -6.29
#